data_55bb614f34c4a9ee2c03508bdfe2e1ad
#
_entry.id   55bb614f34c4a9ee2c03508bdfe2e1ad
#
_cell.length_a   1.000
_cell.length_b   1.000
_cell.length_c   1.000
_cell.angle_alpha   90.00
_cell.angle_beta   90.00
_cell.angle_gamma   90.00
#
_symmetry.space_group_name_H-M   'P 1'
#
loop_
_entity.id
_entity.type
_entity.pdbx_description
1 polymer ?
#
loop_
_entity_poly.entity_id
_entity_poly.type
_entity_poly.pdbx_seq_one_letter_code
_entity_poly.pdbx_strand_id
1 'polypeptide(L)'
;MPMHKGHLYCIDTASKQCDHVVVIMFINGDDEIRIRKENKDKLLTTDYRIKQLERVCALYTNVEFKIIDVIHLRLPDGSEDWDSETPLVRQYVPHMDYVYSSEPSYGTYFIRAYPEATHIIVDAERKTYPISSTLIRAMNVLEEREKWLV
;
A
#
# COMPACT_ATOMS: atom_id res chain seq x y z
N MET A 1 0.89 -6.17 2.77
CA MET A 1 2.01 -6.30 3.70
C MET A 1 2.84 -7.52 3.33
N PRO A 2 4.14 -7.48 3.26
CA PRO A 2 5.08 -6.38 3.45
C PRO A 2 5.19 -5.46 2.23
N MET A 3 5.96 -4.34 2.35
CA MET A 3 6.34 -3.54 1.20
C MET A 3 7.39 -4.30 0.36
N HIS A 4 7.23 -4.24 -0.96
CA HIS A 4 8.07 -4.99 -1.90
C HIS A 4 8.36 -4.18 -3.18
N LYS A 5 9.23 -4.69 -4.03
CA LYS A 5 9.68 -4.01 -5.27
C LYS A 5 8.53 -3.55 -6.18
N GLY A 6 7.39 -4.24 -6.20
CA GLY A 6 6.21 -3.77 -6.92
C GLY A 6 5.63 -2.47 -6.37
N HIS A 7 5.60 -2.29 -5.03
CA HIS A 7 5.20 -1.02 -4.42
C HIS A 7 6.22 0.08 -4.70
N LEU A 8 7.52 -0.23 -4.59
CA LEU A 8 8.58 0.71 -4.93
C LEU A 8 8.45 1.19 -6.39
N TYR A 9 8.18 0.29 -7.32
CA TYR A 9 7.98 0.62 -8.72
C TYR A 9 6.78 1.53 -8.95
N CYS A 10 5.70 1.32 -8.22
CA CYS A 10 4.53 2.19 -8.24
C CYS A 10 4.87 3.61 -7.75
N ILE A 11 5.59 3.71 -6.63
CA ILE A 11 6.04 5.00 -6.06
C ILE A 11 7.02 5.70 -7.02
N ASP A 12 7.98 4.98 -7.58
CA ASP A 12 8.95 5.51 -8.55
C ASP A 12 8.26 6.05 -9.80
N THR A 13 7.26 5.33 -10.31
CA THR A 13 6.48 5.77 -11.46
C THR A 13 5.71 7.06 -11.14
N ALA A 14 5.04 7.12 -10.01
CA ALA A 14 4.31 8.31 -9.57
C ALA A 14 5.25 9.50 -9.36
N SER A 15 6.42 9.29 -8.72
CA SER A 15 7.38 10.37 -8.44
C SER A 15 7.96 11.02 -9.69
N LYS A 16 8.02 10.29 -10.82
CA LYS A 16 8.48 10.81 -12.12
C LYS A 16 7.39 11.54 -12.90
N GLN A 17 6.14 11.34 -12.56
CA GLN A 17 4.99 11.88 -13.30
C GLN A 17 4.27 13.01 -12.57
N CYS A 18 4.48 13.14 -11.26
CA CYS A 18 3.80 14.12 -10.41
C CYS A 18 4.80 15.03 -9.70
N ASP A 19 4.42 16.27 -9.50
CA ASP A 19 5.22 17.25 -8.73
C ASP A 19 5.26 16.89 -7.24
N HIS A 20 4.19 16.28 -6.74
CA HIS A 20 4.06 15.86 -5.35
C HIS A 20 3.31 14.54 -5.23
N VAL A 21 3.82 13.61 -4.44
CA VAL A 21 3.26 12.28 -4.20
C VAL A 21 3.07 12.04 -2.72
N VAL A 22 1.88 11.61 -2.33
CA VAL A 22 1.56 11.20 -0.97
C VAL A 22 1.30 9.69 -0.96
N VAL A 23 2.14 8.94 -0.27
CA VAL A 23 1.94 7.51 -0.06
C VAL A 23 1.11 7.29 1.19
N ILE A 24 -0.06 6.70 1.04
CA ILE A 24 -0.92 6.36 2.18
C ILE A 24 -0.66 4.91 2.61
N MET A 25 -0.32 4.73 3.88
CA MET A 25 -0.22 3.43 4.49
C MET A 25 -1.32 3.25 5.53
N PHE A 26 -2.24 2.33 5.25
CA PHE A 26 -3.22 1.91 6.23
C PHE A 26 -2.60 0.91 7.22
N ILE A 27 -2.86 1.11 8.50
CA ILE A 27 -2.48 0.18 9.56
C ILE A 27 -3.74 -0.35 10.25
N ASN A 28 -3.70 -1.64 10.59
CA ASN A 28 -4.72 -2.31 11.36
C ASN A 28 -4.06 -3.38 12.22
N GLY A 29 -3.97 -3.11 13.52
CA GLY A 29 -3.27 -3.98 14.47
C GLY A 29 -3.85 -5.40 14.54
N ASP A 30 -5.17 -5.57 14.42
CA ASP A 30 -5.83 -6.87 14.44
C ASP A 30 -5.47 -7.71 13.21
N ASP A 31 -5.46 -7.11 12.03
CA ASP A 31 -5.02 -7.78 10.81
C ASP A 31 -3.54 -8.17 10.86
N GLU A 32 -2.70 -7.30 11.39
CA GLU A 32 -1.27 -7.60 11.56
C GLU A 32 -1.06 -8.80 12.48
N ILE A 33 -1.76 -8.85 13.61
CA ILE A 33 -1.70 -9.97 14.55
C ILE A 33 -2.19 -11.25 13.86
N ARG A 34 -3.31 -11.20 13.16
CA ARG A 34 -3.87 -12.34 12.44
C ARG A 34 -2.91 -12.85 11.36
N ILE A 35 -2.42 -11.98 10.49
CA ILE A 35 -1.50 -12.33 9.40
C ILE A 35 -0.20 -12.91 9.94
N ARG A 36 0.34 -12.37 11.03
CA ARG A 36 1.56 -12.88 11.67
C ARG A 36 1.35 -14.28 12.24
N LYS A 37 0.22 -14.55 12.85
CA LYS A 37 -0.13 -15.89 13.36
C LYS A 37 -0.27 -16.90 12.24
N GLU A 38 -0.99 -16.53 11.16
CA GLU A 38 -1.24 -17.40 10.02
C GLU A 38 0.04 -17.78 9.27
N ASN A 39 0.95 -16.82 9.10
CA ASN A 39 2.17 -17.00 8.31
C ASN A 39 3.43 -17.26 9.15
N LYS A 40 3.30 -17.34 10.50
CA LYS A 40 4.42 -17.46 11.44
C LYS A 40 5.50 -16.39 11.24
N ASP A 41 5.11 -15.22 10.73
CA ASP A 41 6.02 -14.16 10.34
C ASP A 41 6.19 -13.14 11.48
N LYS A 42 7.41 -13.02 12.00
CA LYS A 42 7.75 -12.08 13.06
C LYS A 42 8.06 -10.67 12.56
N LEU A 43 8.28 -10.49 11.26
CA LEU A 43 8.73 -9.22 10.67
C LEU A 43 7.60 -8.28 10.24
N LEU A 44 6.35 -8.77 10.16
CA LEU A 44 5.22 -7.96 9.71
C LEU A 44 4.59 -7.16 10.86
N THR A 45 5.40 -6.37 11.55
CA THR A 45 4.91 -5.41 12.55
C THR A 45 4.65 -4.05 11.92
N THR A 46 3.78 -3.26 12.54
CA THR A 46 3.56 -1.86 12.17
C THR A 46 4.88 -1.11 12.08
N ASP A 47 5.73 -1.20 13.10
CA ASP A 47 7.04 -0.52 13.16
C ASP A 47 7.96 -0.93 12.01
N TYR A 48 7.99 -2.20 11.66
CA TYR A 48 8.79 -2.68 10.53
C TYR A 48 8.29 -2.08 9.21
N ARG A 49 6.98 -2.06 8.99
CA ARG A 49 6.35 -1.49 7.80
C ARG A 49 6.60 0.02 7.69
N ILE A 50 6.48 0.75 8.81
CA ILE A 50 6.77 2.19 8.86
C ILE A 50 8.22 2.44 8.47
N LYS A 51 9.17 1.73 9.07
CA LYS A 51 10.60 1.87 8.73
C LYS A 51 10.93 1.54 7.27
N GLN A 52 10.23 0.58 6.67
CA GLN A 52 10.37 0.34 5.22
C GLN A 52 9.88 1.55 4.41
N LEU A 53 8.70 2.08 4.76
CA LEU A 53 8.11 3.22 4.08
C LEU A 53 8.97 4.48 4.19
N GLU A 54 9.47 4.78 5.39
CA GLU A 54 10.41 5.88 5.64
C GLU A 54 11.64 5.80 4.74
N ARG A 55 12.27 4.62 4.68
CA ARG A 55 13.45 4.40 3.83
C ARG A 55 13.15 4.58 2.34
N VAL A 56 12.01 4.08 1.89
CA VAL A 56 11.60 4.19 0.48
C VAL A 56 11.28 5.64 0.13
N CYS A 57 10.48 6.34 0.94
CA CYS A 57 10.12 7.72 0.65
C CYS A 57 11.33 8.66 0.69
N ALA A 58 12.31 8.38 1.55
CA ALA A 58 13.57 9.16 1.63
C ALA A 58 14.43 9.10 0.35
N LEU A 59 14.14 8.20 -0.59
CA LEU A 59 14.83 8.14 -1.89
C LEU A 59 14.39 9.25 -2.86
N TYR A 60 13.31 9.96 -2.55
CA TYR A 60 12.68 10.92 -3.44
C TYR A 60 12.51 12.28 -2.75
N THR A 61 12.65 13.36 -3.50
CA THR A 61 12.50 14.72 -2.99
C THR A 61 11.04 15.22 -3.00
N ASN A 62 10.18 14.54 -3.75
CA ASN A 62 8.78 14.92 -3.95
C ASN A 62 7.79 13.89 -3.43
N VAL A 63 8.25 12.92 -2.62
CA VAL A 63 7.40 11.87 -2.03
C VAL A 63 7.34 12.04 -0.51
N GLU A 64 6.16 12.17 0.04
CA GLU A 64 5.90 12.03 1.47
C GLU A 64 4.98 10.84 1.76
N PHE A 65 4.82 10.48 3.01
CA PHE A 65 3.88 9.45 3.42
C PHE A 65 3.01 9.88 4.57
N LYS A 66 1.84 9.27 4.66
CA LYS A 66 0.91 9.40 5.80
C LYS A 66 0.48 8.01 6.25
N ILE A 67 0.26 7.89 7.55
CA ILE A 67 -0.20 6.66 8.18
C ILE A 67 -1.61 6.89 8.69
N ILE A 68 -2.52 6.00 8.34
CA ILE A 68 -3.92 6.04 8.76
C ILE A 68 -4.24 4.75 9.51
N ASP A 69 -4.65 4.89 10.77
CA ASP A 69 -5.15 3.75 11.55
C ASP A 69 -6.62 3.50 11.21
N VAL A 70 -6.90 2.29 10.76
CA VAL A 70 -8.24 1.86 10.33
C VAL A 70 -8.80 0.71 11.16
N ILE A 71 -8.25 0.50 12.38
CA ILE A 71 -8.62 -0.65 13.24
C ILE A 71 -10.13 -0.69 13.54
N HIS A 72 -10.78 0.48 13.58
CA HIS A 72 -12.20 0.60 13.89
C HIS A 72 -13.10 0.68 12.66
N LEU A 73 -12.52 0.64 11.45
CA LEU A 73 -13.26 0.75 10.21
C LEU A 73 -13.53 -0.62 9.62
N ARG A 74 -14.64 -1.22 10.08
CA ARG A 74 -15.08 -2.53 9.63
C ARG A 74 -16.57 -2.53 9.30
N LEU A 75 -16.93 -3.24 8.24
CA LEU A 75 -18.31 -3.57 7.95
C LEU A 75 -18.81 -4.61 8.97
N PRO A 76 -20.16 -4.76 9.13
CA PRO A 76 -20.72 -5.72 10.07
C PRO A 76 -20.28 -7.18 9.86
N ASP A 77 -19.87 -7.54 8.65
CA ASP A 77 -19.33 -8.86 8.30
C ASP A 77 -17.82 -9.03 8.62
N GLY A 78 -17.19 -7.97 9.14
CA GLY A 78 -15.75 -7.93 9.49
C GLY A 78 -14.82 -7.58 8.35
N SER A 79 -15.34 -7.34 7.13
CA SER A 79 -14.52 -6.87 6.00
C SER A 79 -14.10 -5.40 6.15
N GLU A 80 -13.13 -4.97 5.35
CA GLU A 80 -12.64 -3.59 5.34
C GLU A 80 -13.71 -2.62 4.84
N ASP A 81 -13.89 -1.51 5.54
CA ASP A 81 -14.82 -0.43 5.17
C ASP A 81 -14.06 0.70 4.46
N TRP A 82 -13.77 0.49 3.19
CA TRP A 82 -13.02 1.45 2.38
C TRP A 82 -13.76 2.78 2.19
N ASP A 83 -15.07 2.78 2.21
CA ASP A 83 -15.83 4.03 2.08
C ASP A 83 -15.63 4.93 3.30
N SER A 84 -15.52 4.34 4.49
CA SER A 84 -15.17 5.08 5.72
C SER A 84 -13.68 5.50 5.78
N GLU A 85 -12.79 4.89 5.00
CA GLU A 85 -11.39 5.32 4.88
C GLU A 85 -11.25 6.59 4.03
N THR A 86 -12.15 6.81 3.05
CA THR A 86 -12.08 7.95 2.12
C THR A 86 -11.97 9.31 2.83
N PRO A 87 -12.81 9.66 3.84
CA PRO A 87 -12.69 10.93 4.55
C PRO A 87 -11.35 11.10 5.26
N LEU A 88 -10.75 10.02 5.75
CA LEU A 88 -9.44 10.06 6.42
C LEU A 88 -8.32 10.37 5.44
N VAL A 89 -8.36 9.79 4.25
CA VAL A 89 -7.43 10.13 3.16
C VAL A 89 -7.57 11.60 2.78
N ARG A 90 -8.81 12.10 2.65
CA ARG A 90 -9.12 13.48 2.29
C ARG A 90 -8.60 14.52 3.30
N GLN A 91 -8.39 14.15 4.55
CA GLN A 91 -7.77 15.05 5.54
C GLN A 91 -6.32 15.38 5.19
N TYR A 92 -5.60 14.44 4.55
CA TYR A 92 -4.21 14.62 4.12
C TYR A 92 -4.09 15.05 2.67
N VAL A 93 -5.00 14.58 1.82
CA VAL A 93 -5.00 14.85 0.37
C VAL A 93 -6.41 15.29 -0.03
N PRO A 94 -6.76 16.57 0.18
CA PRO A 94 -8.10 17.10 -0.10
C PRO A 94 -8.48 17.01 -1.58
N HIS A 95 -7.50 17.14 -2.48
CA HIS A 95 -7.63 17.01 -3.93
C HIS A 95 -6.47 16.22 -4.48
N MET A 96 -6.72 15.41 -5.51
CA MET A 96 -5.70 14.64 -6.20
C MET A 96 -6.03 14.52 -7.69
N ASP A 97 -5.00 14.64 -8.54
CA ASP A 97 -5.15 14.48 -9.99
C ASP A 97 -5.05 13.00 -10.39
N TYR A 98 -4.27 12.22 -9.64
CA TYR A 98 -4.00 10.82 -9.94
C TYR A 98 -4.04 9.95 -8.69
N VAL A 99 -4.47 8.70 -8.88
CA VAL A 99 -4.30 7.62 -7.90
C VAL A 99 -3.51 6.50 -8.56
N TYR A 100 -2.41 6.08 -7.97
CA TYR A 100 -1.57 5.01 -8.48
C TYR A 100 -1.79 3.71 -7.71
N SER A 101 -1.95 2.62 -8.42
CA SER A 101 -1.93 1.27 -7.83
C SER A 101 -1.45 0.24 -8.84
N SER A 102 -1.10 -0.96 -8.37
CA SER A 102 -0.83 -2.11 -9.23
C SER A 102 -2.01 -3.10 -9.28
N GLU A 103 -3.17 -2.73 -8.71
CA GLU A 103 -4.31 -3.62 -8.57
C GLU A 103 -5.52 -3.06 -9.33
N PRO A 104 -5.87 -3.66 -10.51
CA PRO A 104 -6.99 -3.20 -11.33
C PRO A 104 -8.34 -3.26 -10.62
N SER A 105 -8.53 -4.22 -9.71
CA SER A 105 -9.80 -4.40 -8.97
C SER A 105 -10.19 -3.20 -8.10
N TYR A 106 -9.22 -2.33 -7.75
CA TYR A 106 -9.48 -1.11 -6.98
C TYR A 106 -10.14 0.01 -7.82
N GLY A 107 -10.17 -0.11 -9.15
CA GLY A 107 -10.65 0.94 -10.04
C GLY A 107 -12.08 1.39 -9.73
N THR A 108 -13.01 0.47 -9.47
CA THR A 108 -14.42 0.80 -9.14
C THR A 108 -14.52 1.63 -7.86
N TYR A 109 -13.70 1.31 -6.85
CA TYR A 109 -13.65 2.08 -5.62
C TYR A 109 -13.07 3.48 -5.87
N PHE A 110 -11.92 3.58 -6.56
CA PHE A 110 -11.27 4.87 -6.79
C PHE A 110 -12.12 5.83 -7.62
N ILE A 111 -12.84 5.36 -8.63
CA ILE A 111 -13.76 6.18 -9.41
C ILE A 111 -14.85 6.78 -8.53
N ARG A 112 -15.34 6.03 -7.54
CA ARG A 112 -16.37 6.50 -6.61
C ARG A 112 -15.81 7.43 -5.54
N ALA A 113 -14.68 7.05 -4.93
CA ALA A 113 -14.08 7.76 -3.80
C ALA A 113 -13.36 9.04 -4.22
N TYR A 114 -12.75 9.05 -5.41
CA TYR A 114 -11.91 10.13 -5.93
C TYR A 114 -12.28 10.44 -7.40
N PRO A 115 -13.52 10.93 -7.65
CA PRO A 115 -14.04 11.09 -9.01
C PRO A 115 -13.27 12.12 -9.85
N GLU A 116 -12.52 13.03 -9.22
CA GLU A 116 -11.65 13.98 -9.88
C GLU A 116 -10.33 13.37 -10.35
N ALA A 117 -9.92 12.24 -9.78
CA ALA A 117 -8.62 11.63 -10.03
C ALA A 117 -8.65 10.61 -11.17
N THR A 118 -7.57 10.54 -11.93
CA THR A 118 -7.35 9.44 -12.87
C THR A 118 -6.62 8.29 -12.18
N HIS A 119 -7.18 7.08 -12.23
CA HIS A 119 -6.52 5.89 -11.71
C HIS A 119 -5.48 5.39 -12.72
N ILE A 120 -4.21 5.43 -12.34
CA ILE A 120 -3.07 4.90 -13.10
C ILE A 120 -2.71 3.53 -12.54
N ILE A 121 -2.83 2.50 -13.38
CA ILE A 121 -2.49 1.12 -13.02
C ILE A 121 -1.07 0.83 -13.45
N VAL A 122 -0.19 0.58 -12.50
CA VAL A 122 1.23 0.31 -12.73
C VAL A 122 1.47 -1.20 -12.67
N ASP A 123 1.99 -1.76 -13.78
CA ASP A 123 2.36 -3.19 -13.89
C ASP A 123 1.19 -4.15 -13.51
N ALA A 124 0.00 -3.88 -14.03
CA ALA A 124 -1.23 -4.64 -13.75
C ALA A 124 -1.06 -6.17 -13.91
N GLU A 125 -0.32 -6.57 -14.93
CA GLU A 125 -0.04 -7.99 -15.23
C GLU A 125 1.19 -8.52 -14.47
N ARG A 126 1.82 -7.71 -13.61
CA ARG A 126 3.03 -8.04 -12.84
C ARG A 126 4.17 -8.60 -13.70
N LYS A 127 4.35 -8.04 -14.88
CA LYS A 127 5.41 -8.45 -15.83
C LYS A 127 6.79 -7.95 -15.42
N THR A 128 6.86 -6.74 -14.86
CA THR A 128 8.12 -6.14 -14.40
C THR A 128 8.52 -6.70 -13.04
N TYR A 129 7.56 -6.78 -12.12
CA TYR A 129 7.77 -7.34 -10.78
C TYR A 129 6.72 -8.39 -10.47
N PRO A 130 6.97 -9.69 -10.80
CA PRO A 130 6.01 -10.79 -10.63
C PRO A 130 5.86 -11.18 -9.14
N ILE A 131 5.49 -10.22 -8.30
CA ILE A 131 5.43 -10.38 -6.85
C ILE A 131 4.18 -9.72 -6.26
N SER A 132 3.70 -10.27 -5.17
CA SER A 132 2.67 -9.67 -4.31
C SER A 132 2.99 -9.91 -2.84
N SER A 133 2.40 -9.12 -1.96
CA SER A 133 2.53 -9.33 -0.52
C SER A 133 2.07 -10.73 -0.09
N THR A 134 1.05 -11.27 -0.74
CA THR A 134 0.55 -12.64 -0.49
C THR A 134 1.60 -13.69 -0.88
N LEU A 135 2.22 -13.56 -2.06
CA LEU A 135 3.29 -14.46 -2.48
C LEU A 135 4.48 -14.41 -1.53
N ILE A 136 4.90 -13.20 -1.11
CA ILE A 136 6.00 -13.05 -0.14
C ILE A 136 5.68 -13.76 1.18
N ARG A 137 4.46 -13.58 1.70
CA ARG A 137 4.04 -14.26 2.93
C ARG A 137 4.04 -15.79 2.80
N ALA A 138 3.74 -16.31 1.62
CA ALA A 138 3.75 -17.74 1.34
C ALA A 138 5.17 -18.33 1.15
N MET A 139 6.20 -17.51 0.93
CA MET A 139 7.58 -17.98 0.78
C MET A 139 8.15 -18.45 2.12
N ASN A 140 8.62 -19.69 2.16
CA ASN A 140 9.22 -20.29 3.35
C ASN A 140 10.74 -20.02 3.49
N VAL A 141 11.39 -19.62 2.40
CA VAL A 141 12.84 -19.37 2.34
C VAL A 141 13.10 -17.88 2.50
N LEU A 142 13.82 -17.50 3.55
CA LEU A 142 14.10 -16.09 3.88
C LEU A 142 14.84 -15.38 2.74
N GLU A 143 15.85 -16.03 2.16
CA GLU A 143 16.65 -15.48 1.06
C GLU A 143 15.80 -15.17 -0.20
N GLU A 144 14.78 -15.97 -0.46
CA GLU A 144 13.84 -15.71 -1.58
C GLU A 144 12.97 -14.49 -1.29
N ARG A 145 12.54 -14.32 -0.05
CA ARG A 145 11.75 -13.17 0.38
C ARG A 145 12.56 -11.87 0.27
N GLU A 146 13.81 -11.89 0.73
CA GLU A 146 14.71 -10.72 0.74
C GLU A 146 14.97 -10.16 -0.65
N LYS A 147 14.93 -10.99 -1.69
CA LYS A 147 15.04 -10.53 -3.09
C LYS A 147 13.94 -9.55 -3.50
N TRP A 148 12.79 -9.63 -2.86
CA TRP A 148 11.59 -8.86 -3.20
C TRP A 148 11.28 -7.74 -2.23
N LEU A 149 11.78 -7.81 -1.00
CA LEU A 149 11.58 -6.76 0.01
C LEU A 149 12.39 -5.49 -0.33
N VAL A 150 11.95 -4.35 0.22
CA VAL A 150 12.58 -3.03 0.07
C VAL A 150 13.00 -2.47 1.43
#